data_d564ad105b062f7867c089b3312c100a
#
_entry.id   d564ad105b062f7867c089b3312c100a
#
_cell.length_a   1.000
_cell.length_b   1.000
_cell.length_c   1.000
_cell.angle_alpha   90.00
_cell.angle_beta   90.00
_cell.angle_gamma   90.00
#
_symmetry.space_group_name_H-M   'P 1'
#
loop_
_entity.id
_entity.type
_entity.pdbx_description
1 polymer ?
#
loop_
_entity_poly.entity_id
_entity_poly.type
_entity_poly.pdbx_seq_one_letter_code
_entity_poly.pdbx_strand_id
1 'polypeptide(L)'
;MKYVGVDIGGTNLKAGLVDESGNLLATQKMKVASIVDREGLAWTVASLAQELAGAAGVPLGEVASVGVGVPGTVDIRAGSIAYTCNLPLRDVPLRKLFHKYLNIPLYIENDANCAALAEFHVGAGRGSKRFVTVTLGTGVGAGIVHNGKIYHGANGMAGEVGHMVIEQNGLPCPCGRHGCWEQYASATALKRMTAERSEERR
;
A
#
# COMPACT_ATOMS: atom_id res chain seq x y z
N MET A 1 22.45 0.70 -7.21
CA MET A 1 21.17 1.29 -7.70
C MET A 1 20.38 1.90 -6.56
N LYS A 2 19.47 2.82 -6.85
CA LYS A 2 18.56 3.43 -5.86
C LYS A 2 17.12 3.15 -6.27
N TYR A 3 16.21 3.15 -5.32
CA TYR A 3 14.80 2.85 -5.55
C TYR A 3 13.95 3.86 -4.79
N VAL A 4 12.90 4.36 -5.43
CA VAL A 4 11.90 5.21 -4.77
C VAL A 4 10.69 4.36 -4.42
N GLY A 5 10.27 4.40 -3.17
CA GLY A 5 9.01 3.83 -2.69
C GLY A 5 8.01 4.93 -2.38
N VAL A 6 6.76 4.77 -2.80
CA VAL A 6 5.66 5.68 -2.51
C VAL A 6 4.51 4.89 -1.91
N ASP A 7 4.09 5.24 -0.70
CA ASP A 7 2.93 4.67 0.00
C ASP A 7 1.76 5.67 -0.07
N ILE A 8 0.71 5.30 -0.78
CA ILE A 8 -0.51 6.12 -0.91
C ILE A 8 -1.47 5.74 0.20
N GLY A 9 -1.40 6.42 1.34
CA GLY A 9 -2.37 6.25 2.42
C GLY A 9 -3.65 7.06 2.22
N GLY A 10 -4.67 6.81 3.04
CA GLY A 10 -5.95 7.54 2.96
C GLY A 10 -5.86 9.03 3.33
N THR A 11 -4.89 9.43 4.13
CA THR A 11 -4.72 10.83 4.59
C THR A 11 -3.41 11.43 4.12
N ASN A 12 -2.36 10.64 4.10
CA ASN A 12 -1.01 11.07 3.75
C ASN A 12 -0.43 10.12 2.71
N LEU A 13 0.37 10.69 1.84
CA LEU A 13 1.29 10.01 0.96
C LEU A 13 2.67 10.11 1.58
N LYS A 14 3.37 8.99 1.68
CA LYS A 14 4.75 8.93 2.17
C LYS A 14 5.63 8.42 1.05
N ALA A 15 6.82 8.98 0.93
CA ALA A 15 7.79 8.53 -0.06
C ALA A 15 9.17 8.45 0.56
N GLY A 16 9.99 7.55 0.05
CA GLY A 16 11.37 7.37 0.46
C GLY A 16 12.26 6.89 -0.68
N LEU A 17 13.50 7.33 -0.64
CA LEU A 17 14.58 6.84 -1.49
C LEU A 17 15.44 5.87 -0.68
N VAL A 18 15.66 4.68 -1.20
CA VAL A 18 16.47 3.64 -0.56
C VAL A 18 17.58 3.15 -1.48
N ASP A 19 18.66 2.66 -0.88
CA ASP A 19 19.72 1.95 -1.59
C ASP A 19 19.43 0.43 -1.70
N GLU A 20 20.33 -0.31 -2.35
CA GLU A 20 20.22 -1.78 -2.51
C GLU A 20 20.26 -2.54 -1.18
N SER A 21 20.82 -1.96 -0.14
CA SER A 21 20.89 -2.54 1.19
C SER A 21 19.65 -2.26 2.04
N GLY A 22 18.71 -1.45 1.51
CA GLY A 22 17.51 -1.03 2.22
C GLY A 22 17.73 0.18 3.15
N ASN A 23 18.89 0.85 3.07
CA ASN A 23 19.13 2.07 3.84
C ASN A 23 18.31 3.22 3.26
N LEU A 24 17.61 3.94 4.13
CA LEU A 24 16.78 5.07 3.79
C LEU A 24 17.67 6.33 3.62
N LEU A 25 17.72 6.88 2.42
CA LEU A 25 18.57 8.02 2.04
C LEU A 25 17.83 9.37 2.17
N ALA A 26 16.55 9.40 1.82
CA ALA A 26 15.70 10.56 1.94
C ALA A 26 14.23 10.14 2.15
N THR A 27 13.44 10.99 2.80
CA THR A 27 11.99 10.76 3.00
C THR A 27 11.21 12.04 2.79
N GLN A 28 9.98 11.87 2.35
CA GLN A 28 9.02 12.96 2.23
C GLN A 28 7.62 12.49 2.59
N LYS A 29 6.81 13.40 3.12
CA LYS A 29 5.40 13.17 3.46
C LYS A 29 4.58 14.37 3.01
N MET A 30 3.44 14.09 2.36
CA MET A 30 2.48 15.12 1.97
C MET A 30 1.04 14.65 2.24
N LYS A 31 0.10 15.59 2.21
CA LYS A 31 -1.32 15.25 2.36
C LYS A 31 -1.89 14.79 1.02
N VAL A 32 -2.68 13.72 1.04
CA VAL A 32 -3.36 13.20 -0.15
C VAL A 32 -4.41 14.18 -0.68
N ALA A 33 -4.99 15.01 0.18
CA ALA A 33 -5.98 16.02 -0.22
C ALA A 33 -5.48 17.04 -1.28
N SER A 34 -4.16 17.10 -1.50
CA SER A 34 -3.57 17.90 -2.60
C SER A 34 -3.65 17.22 -3.97
N ILE A 35 -4.02 15.93 -4.02
CA ILE A 35 -4.15 15.15 -5.25
C ILE A 35 -5.60 15.26 -5.73
N VAL A 36 -5.82 16.04 -6.77
CA VAL A 36 -7.17 16.40 -7.24
C VAL A 36 -7.73 15.39 -8.24
N ASP A 37 -6.84 14.75 -9.04
CA ASP A 37 -7.23 13.84 -10.10
C ASP A 37 -6.13 12.81 -10.46
N ARG A 38 -6.37 12.04 -11.50
CA ARG A 38 -5.47 10.97 -12.01
C ARG A 38 -4.12 11.52 -12.49
N GLU A 39 -4.14 12.63 -13.18
CA GLU A 39 -2.92 13.29 -13.70
C GLU A 39 -2.12 13.87 -12.54
N GLY A 40 -2.79 14.53 -11.59
CA GLY A 40 -2.18 15.06 -10.37
C GLY A 40 -1.50 13.97 -9.54
N LEU A 41 -2.08 12.77 -9.45
CA LEU A 41 -1.42 11.63 -8.81
C LEU A 41 -0.13 11.24 -9.52
N ALA A 42 -0.19 11.08 -10.84
CA ALA A 42 0.97 10.67 -11.62
C ALA A 42 2.10 11.72 -11.57
N TRP A 43 1.73 12.99 -11.67
CA TRP A 43 2.66 14.11 -11.52
C TRP A 43 3.30 14.13 -10.12
N THR A 44 2.48 13.95 -9.07
CA THR A 44 2.96 13.90 -7.68
C THR A 44 3.99 12.79 -7.47
N VAL A 45 3.70 11.58 -7.96
CA VAL A 45 4.63 10.45 -7.85
C VAL A 45 5.95 10.74 -8.58
N ALA A 46 5.88 11.35 -9.77
CA ALA A 46 7.06 11.72 -10.52
C ALA A 46 7.89 12.84 -9.84
N SER A 47 7.20 13.87 -9.32
CA SER A 47 7.85 14.98 -8.60
C SER A 47 8.53 14.49 -7.33
N LEU A 48 7.89 13.62 -6.54
CA LEU A 48 8.49 13.03 -5.35
C LEU A 48 9.75 12.22 -5.66
N ALA A 49 9.75 11.47 -6.76
CA ALA A 49 10.95 10.74 -7.17
C ALA A 49 12.13 11.69 -7.48
N GLN A 50 11.85 12.81 -8.17
CA GLN A 50 12.86 13.83 -8.48
C GLN A 50 13.35 14.58 -7.23
N GLU A 51 12.41 14.98 -6.38
CA GLU A 51 12.71 15.71 -5.13
C GLU A 51 13.54 14.88 -4.16
N LEU A 52 13.19 13.58 -3.97
CA LEU A 52 13.95 12.68 -3.14
C LEU A 52 15.34 12.39 -3.66
N ALA A 53 15.49 12.22 -4.97
CA ALA A 53 16.80 12.06 -5.60
C ALA A 53 17.65 13.32 -5.39
N GLY A 54 17.08 14.51 -5.64
CA GLY A 54 17.75 15.79 -5.42
C GLY A 54 18.15 16.02 -3.95
N ALA A 55 17.26 15.74 -3.01
CA ALA A 55 17.51 15.87 -1.59
C ALA A 55 18.64 14.95 -1.07
N ALA A 56 18.78 13.77 -1.68
CA ALA A 56 19.86 12.82 -1.37
C ALA A 56 21.14 13.06 -2.17
N GLY A 57 21.20 14.05 -3.06
CA GLY A 57 22.33 14.28 -3.96
C GLY A 57 22.54 13.13 -4.97
N VAL A 58 21.50 12.37 -5.28
CA VAL A 58 21.55 11.23 -6.20
C VAL A 58 21.10 11.66 -7.59
N PRO A 59 21.93 11.45 -8.64
CA PRO A 59 21.50 11.68 -10.01
C PRO A 59 20.26 10.86 -10.36
N LEU A 60 19.27 11.45 -11.02
CA LEU A 60 18.01 10.78 -11.36
C LEU A 60 18.22 9.50 -12.20
N GLY A 61 19.25 9.46 -13.03
CA GLY A 61 19.66 8.28 -13.80
C GLY A 61 20.14 7.08 -12.98
N GLU A 62 20.43 7.26 -11.69
CA GLU A 62 20.76 6.19 -10.76
C GLU A 62 19.52 5.59 -10.06
N VAL A 63 18.36 6.21 -10.21
CA VAL A 63 17.09 5.68 -9.71
C VAL A 63 16.60 4.60 -10.67
N ALA A 64 16.72 3.36 -10.26
CA ALA A 64 16.41 2.19 -11.08
C ALA A 64 14.91 1.98 -11.31
N SER A 65 14.08 2.33 -10.31
CA SER A 65 12.63 2.22 -10.42
C SER A 65 11.90 2.99 -9.32
N VAL A 66 10.60 3.21 -9.57
CA VAL A 66 9.65 3.73 -8.60
C VAL A 66 8.63 2.61 -8.29
N GLY A 67 8.45 2.29 -7.01
CA GLY A 67 7.40 1.38 -6.52
C GLY A 67 6.29 2.16 -5.83
N VAL A 68 5.04 1.83 -6.10
CA VAL A 68 3.87 2.50 -5.50
C VAL A 68 2.99 1.48 -4.80
N GLY A 69 2.86 1.62 -3.48
CA GLY A 69 1.90 0.89 -2.66
C GLY A 69 0.55 1.62 -2.63
N VAL A 70 -0.53 0.90 -2.87
CA VAL A 70 -1.88 1.47 -3.01
C VAL A 70 -2.87 0.70 -2.15
N PRO A 71 -3.70 1.38 -1.33
CA PRO A 71 -4.76 0.73 -0.57
C PRO A 71 -5.94 0.39 -1.50
N GLY A 72 -6.06 -0.85 -1.92
CA GLY A 72 -7.12 -1.32 -2.81
C GLY A 72 -6.67 -2.30 -3.87
N THR A 73 -7.44 -2.38 -4.94
CA THR A 73 -7.21 -3.34 -6.04
C THR A 73 -6.37 -2.70 -7.15
N VAL A 74 -5.31 -3.38 -7.53
CA VAL A 74 -4.40 -2.96 -8.60
C VAL A 74 -4.31 -4.02 -9.70
N ASP A 75 -4.18 -3.57 -10.94
CA ASP A 75 -3.72 -4.42 -12.05
C ASP A 75 -2.21 -4.21 -12.23
N ILE A 76 -1.44 -5.14 -11.70
CA ILE A 76 0.02 -5.09 -11.71
C ILE A 76 0.57 -5.13 -13.15
N ARG A 77 -0.08 -5.91 -14.03
CA ARG A 77 0.37 -6.06 -15.43
C ARG A 77 0.14 -4.78 -16.22
N ALA A 78 -1.06 -4.23 -16.15
CA ALA A 78 -1.38 -2.97 -16.79
C ALA A 78 -0.68 -1.78 -16.10
N GLY A 79 -0.30 -1.89 -14.82
CA GLY A 79 0.22 -0.79 -14.02
C GLY A 79 -0.87 0.24 -13.74
N SER A 80 -2.06 -0.24 -13.39
CA SER A 80 -3.22 0.61 -13.13
C SER A 80 -3.84 0.33 -11.76
N ILE A 81 -4.46 1.36 -11.19
CA ILE A 81 -5.27 1.27 -9.98
C ILE A 81 -6.70 1.04 -10.44
N ALA A 82 -7.27 -0.14 -10.18
CA ALA A 82 -8.65 -0.44 -10.51
C ALA A 82 -9.61 0.27 -9.55
N TYR A 83 -9.31 0.20 -8.25
CA TYR A 83 -10.15 0.78 -7.21
C TYR A 83 -9.35 1.05 -5.94
N THR A 84 -9.67 2.14 -5.24
CA THR A 84 -9.17 2.42 -3.89
C THR A 84 -10.32 2.62 -2.91
N CYS A 85 -10.17 2.08 -1.69
CA CYS A 85 -11.20 2.19 -0.66
C CYS A 85 -11.33 3.60 -0.07
N ASN A 86 -10.20 4.33 0.00
CA ASN A 86 -10.08 5.57 0.78
C ASN A 86 -9.87 6.82 -0.08
N LEU A 87 -9.79 6.67 -1.39
CA LEU A 87 -9.58 7.76 -2.33
C LEU A 87 -10.58 7.65 -3.49
N PRO A 88 -11.02 8.76 -4.07
CA PRO A 88 -11.95 8.76 -5.21
C PRO A 88 -11.23 8.38 -6.53
N LEU A 89 -10.34 7.38 -6.48
CA LEU A 89 -9.54 6.93 -7.61
C LEU A 89 -10.08 5.60 -8.13
N ARG A 90 -10.50 5.59 -9.39
CA ARG A 90 -10.92 4.39 -10.13
C ARG A 90 -10.30 4.41 -11.53
N ASP A 91 -9.94 3.23 -12.01
CA ASP A 91 -9.43 3.00 -13.37
C ASP A 91 -8.31 3.99 -13.76
N VAL A 92 -7.31 4.16 -12.86
CA VAL A 92 -6.19 5.07 -13.08
C VAL A 92 -5.05 4.32 -13.76
N PRO A 93 -4.73 4.59 -15.03
CA PRO A 93 -3.59 3.98 -15.72
C PRO A 93 -2.28 4.64 -15.28
N LEU A 94 -1.92 4.45 -14.00
CA LEU A 94 -0.87 5.23 -13.33
C LEU A 94 0.48 5.13 -14.03
N ARG A 95 0.90 3.93 -14.46
CA ARG A 95 2.16 3.75 -15.19
C ARG A 95 2.19 4.56 -16.49
N LYS A 96 1.10 4.53 -17.26
CA LYS A 96 1.01 5.29 -18.52
C LYS A 96 1.06 6.79 -18.28
N LEU A 97 0.36 7.28 -17.25
CA LEU A 97 0.33 8.69 -16.90
C LEU A 97 1.69 9.16 -16.34
N PHE A 98 2.29 8.36 -15.46
CA PHE A 98 3.62 8.64 -14.89
C PHE A 98 4.70 8.81 -15.97
N HIS A 99 4.70 7.97 -17.01
CA HIS A 99 5.67 8.04 -18.10
C HIS A 99 5.54 9.29 -18.98
N LYS A 100 4.51 10.13 -18.80
CA LYS A 100 4.46 11.47 -19.40
C LYS A 100 5.45 12.44 -18.74
N TYR A 101 5.79 12.18 -17.47
CA TYR A 101 6.61 13.07 -16.64
C TYR A 101 8.02 12.53 -16.40
N LEU A 102 8.16 11.20 -16.30
CA LEU A 102 9.41 10.58 -15.91
C LEU A 102 9.60 9.23 -16.61
N ASN A 103 10.73 9.08 -17.31
CA ASN A 103 11.07 7.82 -18.01
C ASN A 103 11.89 6.89 -17.12
N ILE A 104 11.29 6.46 -15.99
CA ILE A 104 11.85 5.46 -15.07
C ILE A 104 10.80 4.33 -14.91
N PRO A 105 11.19 3.05 -14.80
CA PRO A 105 10.25 1.96 -14.57
C PRO A 105 9.37 2.22 -13.34
N LEU A 106 8.04 2.08 -13.48
CA LEU A 106 7.09 2.19 -12.39
C LEU A 106 6.39 0.85 -12.15
N TYR A 107 6.37 0.43 -10.89
CA TYR A 107 5.68 -0.76 -10.39
C TYR A 107 4.60 -0.35 -9.40
N ILE A 108 3.47 -1.05 -9.44
CA ILE A 108 2.33 -0.80 -8.53
C ILE A 108 1.99 -2.11 -7.84
N GLU A 109 1.74 -2.03 -6.54
CA GLU A 109 1.32 -3.17 -5.74
C GLU A 109 0.32 -2.72 -4.66
N ASN A 110 -0.42 -3.65 -4.10
CA ASN A 110 -1.21 -3.40 -2.90
C ASN A 110 -0.29 -3.05 -1.70
N ASP A 111 -0.72 -2.14 -0.83
CA ASP A 111 0.06 -1.63 0.31
C ASP A 111 0.45 -2.72 1.32
N ALA A 112 -0.46 -3.65 1.65
CA ALA A 112 -0.15 -4.76 2.55
C ALA A 112 0.83 -5.77 1.92
N ASN A 113 0.75 -5.99 0.61
CA ASN A 113 1.74 -6.77 -0.12
C ASN A 113 3.12 -6.10 -0.13
N CYS A 114 3.18 -4.77 -0.29
CA CYS A 114 4.43 -4.02 -0.17
C CYS A 114 5.04 -4.18 1.23
N ALA A 115 4.23 -4.07 2.28
CA ALA A 115 4.68 -4.29 3.66
C ALA A 115 5.21 -5.71 3.85
N ALA A 116 4.53 -6.72 3.30
CA ALA A 116 4.99 -8.12 3.38
C ALA A 116 6.33 -8.34 2.69
N LEU A 117 6.55 -7.73 1.52
CA LEU A 117 7.84 -7.80 0.83
C LEU A 117 8.94 -7.11 1.62
N ALA A 118 8.67 -5.96 2.21
CA ALA A 118 9.64 -5.24 3.03
C ALA A 118 10.05 -6.09 4.24
N GLU A 119 9.08 -6.62 4.98
CA GLU A 119 9.34 -7.51 6.13
C GLU A 119 10.08 -8.80 5.73
N PHE A 120 9.78 -9.34 4.56
CA PHE A 120 10.46 -10.53 4.04
C PHE A 120 11.93 -10.26 3.69
N HIS A 121 12.24 -9.11 3.08
CA HIS A 121 13.60 -8.82 2.62
C HIS A 121 14.48 -8.20 3.70
N VAL A 122 13.96 -7.30 4.50
CA VAL A 122 14.76 -6.51 5.46
C VAL A 122 14.26 -6.58 6.92
N GLY A 123 13.10 -7.19 7.15
CA GLY A 123 12.46 -7.29 8.46
C GLY A 123 12.40 -8.70 9.04
N ALA A 124 11.30 -8.99 9.74
CA ALA A 124 11.07 -10.23 10.51
C ALA A 124 10.99 -11.50 9.64
N GLY A 125 10.71 -11.36 8.34
CA GLY A 125 10.60 -12.47 7.40
C GLY A 125 11.91 -12.94 6.78
N ARG A 126 13.05 -12.32 7.11
CA ARG A 126 14.36 -12.65 6.51
C ARG A 126 14.70 -14.13 6.67
N GLY A 127 15.12 -14.76 5.56
CA GLY A 127 15.53 -16.17 5.55
C GLY A 127 14.39 -17.18 5.51
N SER A 128 13.13 -16.76 5.62
CA SER A 128 11.98 -17.65 5.48
C SER A 128 11.70 -17.96 4.00
N LYS A 129 11.16 -19.17 3.74
CA LYS A 129 10.68 -19.53 2.38
C LYS A 129 9.22 -19.14 2.17
N ARG A 130 8.45 -19.10 3.26
CA ARG A 130 7.02 -18.74 3.27
C ARG A 130 6.81 -17.79 4.42
N PHE A 131 6.14 -16.69 4.15
CA PHE A 131 5.94 -15.64 5.13
C PHE A 131 4.57 -15.00 4.92
N VAL A 132 3.88 -14.72 6.00
CA VAL A 132 2.61 -13.98 5.99
C VAL A 132 2.76 -12.79 6.93
N THR A 133 2.48 -11.61 6.43
CA THR A 133 2.36 -10.39 7.24
C THR A 133 0.90 -10.04 7.35
N VAL A 134 0.45 -9.72 8.56
CA VAL A 134 -0.86 -9.15 8.82
C VAL A 134 -0.68 -7.71 9.26
N THR A 135 -1.34 -6.79 8.59
CA THR A 135 -1.33 -5.35 8.94
C THR A 135 -2.62 -4.99 9.65
N LEU A 136 -2.50 -4.39 10.84
CA LEU A 136 -3.62 -3.90 11.63
C LEU A 136 -3.64 -2.37 11.58
N GLY A 137 -4.53 -1.83 10.77
CA GLY A 137 -4.71 -0.41 10.55
C GLY A 137 -6.19 -0.01 10.56
N THR A 138 -6.60 0.87 9.66
CA THR A 138 -8.02 1.21 9.43
C THR A 138 -8.84 -0.05 9.17
N GLY A 139 -8.30 -1.01 8.41
CA GLY A 139 -8.80 -2.36 8.21
C GLY A 139 -7.79 -3.41 8.67
N VAL A 140 -7.97 -4.64 8.22
CA VAL A 140 -7.01 -5.75 8.34
C VAL A 140 -6.57 -6.15 6.94
N GLY A 141 -5.30 -5.93 6.64
CA GLY A 141 -4.67 -6.38 5.39
C GLY A 141 -3.70 -7.52 5.63
N ALA A 142 -3.31 -8.22 4.59
CA ALA A 142 -2.19 -9.15 4.64
C ALA A 142 -1.46 -9.25 3.30
N GLY A 143 -0.21 -9.66 3.39
CA GLY A 143 0.59 -10.06 2.23
C GLY A 143 1.18 -11.45 2.46
N ILE A 144 1.13 -12.29 1.45
CA ILE A 144 1.64 -13.64 1.47
C ILE A 144 2.86 -13.72 0.56
N VAL A 145 4.01 -14.09 1.12
CA VAL A 145 5.25 -14.27 0.36
C VAL A 145 5.57 -15.77 0.28
N HIS A 146 5.81 -16.24 -0.94
CA HIS A 146 6.22 -17.61 -1.22
C HIS A 146 7.46 -17.59 -2.14
N ASN A 147 8.57 -18.17 -1.66
CA ASN A 147 9.85 -18.20 -2.37
C ASN A 147 10.27 -16.82 -2.91
N GLY A 148 10.17 -15.78 -2.06
CA GLY A 148 10.58 -14.41 -2.38
C GLY A 148 9.64 -13.62 -3.27
N LYS A 149 8.44 -14.12 -3.56
CA LYS A 149 7.45 -13.45 -4.41
C LYS A 149 6.10 -13.36 -3.70
N ILE A 150 5.39 -12.27 -3.95
CA ILE A 150 4.00 -12.15 -3.48
C ILE A 150 3.15 -13.23 -4.15
N TYR A 151 2.38 -13.91 -3.32
CA TYR A 151 1.35 -14.84 -3.77
C TYR A 151 0.02 -14.10 -3.91
N HIS A 152 -0.31 -13.75 -5.14
CA HIS A 152 -1.55 -13.01 -5.44
C HIS A 152 -2.79 -13.91 -5.52
N GLY A 153 -2.62 -15.25 -5.58
CA GLY A 153 -3.73 -16.17 -5.86
C GLY A 153 -4.22 -16.08 -7.31
N ALA A 154 -5.28 -16.82 -7.61
CA ALA A 154 -5.83 -16.89 -8.98
C ALA A 154 -6.39 -15.55 -9.49
N ASN A 155 -6.99 -14.77 -8.59
CA ASN A 155 -7.70 -13.53 -8.91
C ASN A 155 -7.05 -12.28 -8.30
N GLY A 156 -5.81 -12.37 -7.83
CA GLY A 156 -5.12 -11.23 -7.22
C GLY A 156 -5.53 -10.89 -5.78
N MET A 157 -6.35 -11.75 -5.13
CA MET A 157 -7.01 -11.43 -3.86
C MET A 157 -6.55 -12.32 -2.68
N ALA A 158 -5.43 -13.03 -2.81
CA ALA A 158 -4.99 -13.97 -1.76
C ALA A 158 -4.70 -13.29 -0.41
N GLY A 159 -4.30 -12.02 -0.42
CA GLY A 159 -4.01 -11.24 0.79
C GLY A 159 -5.23 -10.61 1.48
N GLU A 160 -6.44 -10.78 0.96
CA GLU A 160 -7.67 -10.17 1.48
C GLU A 160 -8.20 -10.89 2.74
N VAL A 161 -7.32 -11.23 3.68
CA VAL A 161 -7.66 -12.02 4.88
C VAL A 161 -8.58 -11.27 5.85
N GLY A 162 -8.53 -9.94 5.86
CA GLY A 162 -9.44 -9.10 6.65
C GLY A 162 -10.91 -9.32 6.32
N HIS A 163 -11.18 -9.82 5.12
CA HIS A 163 -12.52 -10.14 4.65
C HIS A 163 -12.91 -11.62 4.84
N MET A 164 -12.10 -12.43 5.52
CA MET A 164 -12.54 -13.76 5.95
C MET A 164 -13.65 -13.63 7.00
N VAL A 165 -14.73 -14.38 6.83
CA VAL A 165 -15.83 -14.42 7.78
C VAL A 165 -15.40 -15.26 8.99
N ILE A 166 -15.30 -14.64 10.15
CA ILE A 166 -14.96 -15.28 11.44
C ILE A 166 -16.19 -15.42 12.34
N GLU A 167 -17.26 -14.67 12.06
CA GLU A 167 -18.51 -14.71 12.82
C GLU A 167 -19.69 -14.80 11.85
N GLN A 168 -20.38 -15.93 11.86
CA GLN A 168 -21.55 -16.11 10.99
C GLN A 168 -22.68 -15.16 11.41
N ASN A 169 -23.24 -14.43 10.45
CA ASN A 169 -24.25 -13.39 10.69
C ASN A 169 -23.80 -12.26 11.63
N GLY A 170 -22.48 -12.07 11.74
CA GLY A 170 -21.89 -11.02 12.58
C GLY A 170 -22.03 -9.62 12.00
N LEU A 171 -21.16 -8.72 12.41
CA LEU A 171 -21.20 -7.30 12.04
C LEU A 171 -21.15 -7.07 10.51
N PRO A 172 -21.92 -6.10 10.00
CA PRO A 172 -21.88 -5.76 8.57
C PRO A 172 -20.50 -5.23 8.18
N CYS A 173 -20.03 -5.63 7.00
CA CYS A 173 -18.77 -5.18 6.43
C CYS A 173 -19.03 -4.36 5.15
N PRO A 174 -18.27 -3.29 4.89
CA PRO A 174 -18.36 -2.50 3.65
C PRO A 174 -18.17 -3.32 2.37
N CYS A 175 -17.56 -4.51 2.45
CA CYS A 175 -17.43 -5.43 1.31
C CYS A 175 -18.75 -6.11 0.90
N GLY A 176 -19.87 -5.83 1.60
CA GLY A 176 -21.20 -6.41 1.37
C GLY A 176 -21.47 -7.71 2.11
N ARG A 177 -20.50 -8.26 2.86
CA ARG A 177 -20.65 -9.46 3.70
C ARG A 177 -20.85 -9.09 5.17
N HIS A 178 -21.09 -10.10 6.00
CA HIS A 178 -21.20 -9.98 7.47
C HIS A 178 -20.11 -10.83 8.13
N GLY A 179 -19.64 -10.37 9.30
CA GLY A 179 -18.72 -11.12 10.15
C GLY A 179 -17.28 -11.17 9.68
N CYS A 180 -16.85 -10.26 8.82
CA CYS A 180 -15.46 -10.18 8.36
C CYS A 180 -14.50 -9.86 9.50
N TRP A 181 -13.33 -10.48 9.52
CA TRP A 181 -12.33 -10.35 10.57
C TRP A 181 -11.97 -8.90 10.88
N GLU A 182 -11.83 -8.04 9.89
CA GLU A 182 -11.49 -6.62 10.10
C GLU A 182 -12.53 -5.88 10.96
N GLN A 183 -13.79 -6.33 10.99
CA GLN A 183 -14.83 -5.71 11.82
C GLN A 183 -14.62 -5.95 13.32
N TYR A 184 -13.69 -6.84 13.67
CA TYR A 184 -13.40 -7.24 15.06
C TYR A 184 -11.96 -6.90 15.48
N ALA A 185 -11.01 -6.88 14.55
CA ALA A 185 -9.58 -6.82 14.85
C ALA A 185 -8.87 -5.56 14.32
N SER A 186 -9.54 -4.70 13.54
CA SER A 186 -8.92 -3.47 13.04
C SER A 186 -8.83 -2.38 14.12
N ALA A 187 -8.00 -1.36 13.90
CA ALA A 187 -7.96 -0.16 14.74
C ALA A 187 -9.31 0.57 14.77
N THR A 188 -10.06 0.54 13.66
CA THR A 188 -11.43 1.07 13.59
C THR A 188 -12.37 0.27 14.49
N ALA A 189 -12.28 -1.06 14.47
CA ALA A 189 -13.05 -1.93 15.34
C ALA A 189 -12.74 -1.68 16.83
N LEU A 190 -11.44 -1.53 17.17
CA LEU A 190 -11.03 -1.23 18.54
C LEU A 190 -11.62 0.09 19.04
N LYS A 191 -11.58 1.14 18.23
CA LYS A 191 -12.19 2.44 18.58
C LYS A 191 -13.68 2.32 18.82
N ARG A 192 -14.42 1.62 17.94
CA ARG A 192 -15.86 1.38 18.11
C ARG A 192 -16.16 0.65 19.40
N MET A 193 -15.53 -0.50 19.62
CA MET A 193 -15.75 -1.31 20.84
C MET A 193 -15.41 -0.56 22.14
N THR A 194 -14.40 0.33 22.08
CA THR A 194 -14.02 1.15 23.23
C THR A 194 -15.09 2.21 23.52
N ALA A 195 -15.66 2.82 22.49
CA ALA A 195 -16.74 3.80 22.64
C ALA A 195 -18.01 3.14 23.23
N GLU A 196 -18.44 2.00 22.67
CA GLU A 196 -19.59 1.23 23.14
C GLU A 196 -19.45 0.86 24.63
N ARG A 197 -18.31 0.32 25.05
CA ARG A 197 -18.05 -0.01 26.47
C ARG A 197 -17.98 1.21 27.40
N SER A 198 -17.59 2.38 26.87
CA SER A 198 -17.57 3.63 27.64
C SER A 198 -18.98 4.14 27.90
N GLU A 199 -19.91 3.93 26.96
CA GLU A 199 -21.33 4.29 27.10
C GLU A 199 -22.06 3.37 28.06
N GLU A 200 -21.80 2.06 28.02
CA GLU A 200 -22.37 1.06 28.96
C GLU A 200 -21.99 1.32 30.43
N ARG A 201 -20.91 2.06 30.70
CA ARG A 201 -20.42 2.37 32.05
C ARG A 201 -20.89 3.72 32.60
N ARG A 202 -21.67 4.49 31.85
CA ARG A 202 -22.28 5.76 32.26
C ARG A 202 -23.72 5.58 32.68
#